data_37acea211b10978d1f55c840329aa9dd
#
_entry.id   37acea211b10978d1f55c840329aa9dd
#
_cell.length_a   1.000
_cell.length_b   1.000
_cell.length_c   1.000
_cell.angle_alpha   90.00
_cell.angle_beta   90.00
_cell.angle_gamma   90.00
#
_symmetry.space_group_name_H-M   'P 1'
#
loop_
_entity.id
_entity.type
_entity.pdbx_description
1 polymer ?
#
loop_
_entity_poly.entity_id
_entity_poly.type
_entity_poly.pdbx_seq_one_letter_code
_entity_poly.pdbx_strand_id
1 'polypeptide(L)'
;MYKIMTPGPTQVKENVRMARSFPCTNPDLDETFVDFYKETCELISRLLHTGNETLILGGEGILGLEAACASLTEPGDPVLVLDNGVYGRGFADFVSMYGGKPVLYSVDEKNPIDPAALEEYLKEHHDYKYATLVHCDTPSGMLNDISALC
;
A
#
# COMPACT_ATOMS: atom_id res chain seq x y z
N MET A 1 -16.28 23.83 -17.66
CA MET A 1 -15.28 22.77 -17.33
C MET A 1 -15.79 22.05 -16.09
N TYR A 2 -15.95 20.73 -16.15
CA TYR A 2 -16.36 19.95 -14.96
C TYR A 2 -15.21 19.88 -13.95
N LYS A 3 -15.54 20.00 -12.67
CA LYS A 3 -14.57 19.74 -11.57
C LYS A 3 -14.73 18.30 -11.10
N ILE A 4 -13.62 17.58 -11.04
CA ILE A 4 -13.56 16.23 -10.47
C ILE A 4 -13.40 16.37 -8.96
N MET A 5 -14.37 15.85 -8.21
CA MET A 5 -14.40 15.93 -6.74
C MET A 5 -14.23 14.55 -6.08
N THR A 6 -13.82 13.55 -6.85
CA THR A 6 -13.53 12.21 -6.34
C THR A 6 -12.15 12.16 -5.66
N PRO A 7 -11.96 11.30 -4.66
CA PRO A 7 -10.64 11.10 -4.03
C PRO A 7 -9.62 10.45 -4.99
N GLY A 8 -10.10 9.74 -5.98
CA GLY A 8 -9.31 9.15 -7.06
C GLY A 8 -10.21 8.51 -8.13
N PRO A 9 -9.85 8.63 -9.39
CA PRO A 9 -8.90 9.54 -10.02
C PRO A 9 -9.21 11.00 -9.77
N THR A 10 -8.17 11.80 -9.54
CA THR A 10 -8.29 13.23 -9.26
C THR A 10 -8.10 14.08 -10.51
N GLN A 11 -8.48 15.34 -10.44
CA GLN A 11 -8.22 16.30 -11.51
C GLN A 11 -6.71 16.63 -11.56
N VAL A 12 -6.08 16.34 -12.70
CA VAL A 12 -4.66 16.62 -12.94
C VAL A 12 -4.48 18.07 -13.40
N LYS A 13 -3.54 18.79 -12.80
CA LYS A 13 -3.20 20.15 -13.18
C LYS A 13 -2.64 20.21 -14.60
N GLU A 14 -2.87 21.33 -15.29
CA GLU A 14 -2.49 21.50 -16.70
C GLU A 14 -0.99 21.31 -16.94
N ASN A 15 -0.12 21.87 -16.09
CA ASN A 15 1.33 21.70 -16.19
C ASN A 15 1.76 20.23 -16.11
N VAL A 16 1.11 19.43 -15.28
CA VAL A 16 1.36 17.99 -15.16
C VAL A 16 0.90 17.26 -16.43
N ARG A 17 -0.27 17.61 -16.96
CA ARG A 17 -0.75 17.04 -18.23
C ARG A 17 0.20 17.37 -19.38
N MET A 18 0.69 18.60 -19.45
CA MET A 18 1.65 19.01 -20.46
C MET A 18 2.98 18.26 -20.32
N ALA A 19 3.50 18.10 -19.12
CA ALA A 19 4.72 17.33 -18.88
C ALA A 19 4.63 15.89 -19.40
N ARG A 20 3.45 15.26 -19.27
CA ARG A 20 3.19 13.90 -19.77
C ARG A 20 3.10 13.80 -21.29
N SER A 21 2.97 14.91 -22.01
CA SER A 21 2.92 14.94 -23.47
C SER A 21 4.29 15.15 -24.14
N PHE A 22 5.34 15.41 -23.38
CA PHE A 22 6.67 15.49 -23.93
C PHE A 22 7.16 14.15 -24.46
N PRO A 23 7.92 14.15 -25.58
CA PRO A 23 8.54 12.94 -26.09
C PRO A 23 9.41 12.31 -24.99
N CYS A 24 9.30 11.00 -24.85
CA CYS A 24 10.20 10.21 -24.02
C CYS A 24 11.06 9.33 -24.91
N THR A 25 12.21 8.95 -24.38
CA THR A 25 13.13 8.02 -25.04
C THR A 25 12.67 6.57 -24.82
N ASN A 26 13.37 5.62 -25.43
CA ASN A 26 13.19 4.22 -25.13
C ASN A 26 13.92 3.90 -23.80
N PRO A 27 13.20 3.65 -22.69
CA PRO A 27 13.83 3.44 -21.38
C PRO A 27 14.70 2.18 -21.31
N ASP A 28 14.48 1.23 -22.22
CA ASP A 28 15.26 -0.02 -22.25
C ASP A 28 16.64 0.16 -22.87
N LEU A 29 16.84 1.23 -23.65
CA LEU A 29 18.07 1.45 -24.44
C LEU A 29 18.79 2.74 -24.09
N ASP A 30 18.15 3.66 -23.38
CA ASP A 30 18.71 4.96 -23.04
C ASP A 30 19.39 4.93 -21.67
N GLU A 31 20.73 4.98 -21.69
CA GLU A 31 21.54 5.00 -20.47
C GLU A 31 21.22 6.19 -19.56
N THR A 32 20.83 7.34 -20.14
CA THR A 32 20.47 8.52 -19.35
C THR A 32 19.19 8.31 -18.55
N PHE A 33 18.30 7.45 -19.04
CA PHE A 33 17.09 7.05 -18.30
C PHE A 33 17.44 6.19 -17.08
N VAL A 34 18.45 5.35 -17.17
CA VAL A 34 18.91 4.53 -16.04
C VAL A 34 19.35 5.41 -14.89
N ASP A 35 20.14 6.44 -15.17
CA ASP A 35 20.60 7.39 -14.16
C ASP A 35 19.44 8.18 -13.55
N PHE A 36 18.53 8.67 -14.39
CA PHE A 36 17.30 9.36 -13.95
C PHE A 36 16.43 8.47 -13.05
N TYR A 37 16.25 7.18 -13.40
CA TYR A 37 15.49 6.23 -12.62
C TYR A 37 16.12 5.98 -11.23
N LYS A 38 17.45 5.76 -11.20
CA LYS A 38 18.21 5.58 -9.94
C LYS A 38 18.07 6.79 -9.04
N GLU A 39 18.32 8.00 -9.56
CA GLU A 39 18.19 9.24 -8.81
C GLU A 39 16.77 9.40 -8.24
N THR A 40 15.74 9.06 -9.03
CA THR A 40 14.35 9.11 -8.58
C THR A 40 14.09 8.13 -7.45
N CYS A 41 14.57 6.88 -7.55
CA CYS A 41 14.45 5.88 -6.48
C CYS A 41 15.17 6.33 -5.20
N GLU A 42 16.38 6.91 -5.31
CA GLU A 42 17.11 7.46 -4.18
C GLU A 42 16.39 8.63 -3.50
N LEU A 43 15.73 9.50 -4.28
CA LEU A 43 14.91 10.58 -3.74
C LEU A 43 13.74 10.04 -2.91
N ILE A 44 13.10 8.97 -3.39
CA ILE A 44 12.00 8.31 -2.67
C ILE A 44 12.53 7.63 -1.40
N SER A 45 13.65 6.91 -1.47
CA SER A 45 14.28 6.29 -0.29
C SER A 45 14.61 7.32 0.79
N ARG A 46 15.14 8.50 0.39
CA ARG A 46 15.37 9.61 1.32
C ARG A 46 14.07 10.15 1.93
N LEU A 47 13.01 10.29 1.13
CA LEU A 47 11.69 10.71 1.62
C LEU A 47 11.11 9.72 2.67
N LEU A 48 11.36 8.44 2.45
CA LEU A 48 10.91 7.37 3.35
C LEU A 48 11.86 7.10 4.52
N HIS A 49 12.96 7.85 4.63
CA HIS A 49 14.00 7.68 5.67
C HIS A 49 14.54 6.24 5.75
N THR A 50 14.70 5.58 4.61
CA THR A 50 15.22 4.20 4.53
C THR A 50 16.54 4.13 3.78
N GLY A 51 17.40 3.18 4.17
CA GLY A 51 18.61 2.79 3.43
C GLY A 51 18.37 1.65 2.44
N ASN A 52 17.15 1.14 2.36
CA ASN A 52 16.80 0.08 1.41
C ASN A 52 16.59 0.66 0.00
N GLU A 53 16.78 -0.18 -0.99
CA GLU A 53 16.48 0.16 -2.38
C GLU A 53 14.97 0.35 -2.58
N THR A 54 14.61 1.42 -3.27
CA THR A 54 13.24 1.67 -3.72
C THR A 54 13.10 1.23 -5.16
N LEU A 55 12.01 0.54 -5.47
CA LEU A 55 11.63 0.17 -6.83
C LEU A 55 10.34 0.88 -7.20
N ILE A 56 10.30 1.45 -8.41
CA ILE A 56 9.08 2.05 -8.97
C ILE A 56 8.46 1.04 -9.93
N LEU A 57 7.32 0.47 -9.54
CA LEU A 57 6.60 -0.48 -10.38
C LEU A 57 5.71 0.25 -11.39
N GLY A 58 5.65 -0.28 -12.61
CA GLY A 58 4.80 0.26 -13.68
C GLY A 58 3.35 -0.22 -13.53
N GLY A 59 2.59 0.38 -12.60
CA GLY A 59 1.22 0.01 -12.34
C GLY A 59 0.51 0.94 -11.37
N GLU A 60 -0.68 0.56 -10.96
CA GLU A 60 -1.42 1.24 -9.89
C GLU A 60 -0.88 0.85 -8.51
N GLY A 61 -1.24 1.61 -7.47
CA GLY A 61 -0.81 1.33 -6.09
C GLY A 61 -1.13 -0.08 -5.60
N ILE A 62 -2.21 -0.68 -6.09
CA ILE A 62 -2.60 -2.06 -5.76
C ILE A 62 -1.55 -3.08 -6.18
N LEU A 63 -0.82 -2.83 -7.28
CA LEU A 63 0.30 -3.69 -7.70
C LEU A 63 1.40 -3.73 -6.64
N GLY A 64 1.70 -2.60 -6.01
CA GLY A 64 2.67 -2.54 -4.91
C GLY A 64 2.20 -3.29 -3.67
N LEU A 65 0.91 -3.22 -3.35
CA LEU A 65 0.32 -3.95 -2.22
C LEU A 65 0.36 -5.46 -2.46
N GLU A 66 -0.02 -5.90 -3.66
CA GLU A 66 0.06 -7.30 -4.07
C GLU A 66 1.51 -7.80 -4.06
N ALA A 67 2.44 -7.03 -4.62
CA ALA A 67 3.87 -7.37 -4.63
C ALA A 67 4.44 -7.54 -3.21
N ALA A 68 4.03 -6.71 -2.26
CA ALA A 68 4.41 -6.85 -0.86
C ALA A 68 3.88 -8.17 -0.26
N CYS A 69 2.59 -8.48 -0.46
CA CYS A 69 2.01 -9.75 0.00
C CYS A 69 2.70 -10.95 -0.65
N ALA A 70 2.93 -10.91 -1.97
CA ALA A 70 3.63 -11.97 -2.70
C ALA A 70 5.04 -12.24 -2.17
N SER A 71 5.74 -11.17 -1.78
CA SER A 71 7.12 -11.25 -1.29
C SER A 71 7.22 -11.75 0.15
N LEU A 72 6.18 -11.55 0.96
CA LEU A 72 6.18 -11.86 2.39
C LEU A 72 5.44 -13.15 2.75
N THR A 73 4.64 -13.71 1.82
CA THR A 73 3.78 -14.86 2.09
C THR A 73 4.37 -16.14 1.52
N GLU A 74 4.50 -17.16 2.36
CA GLU A 74 4.74 -18.53 1.96
C GLU A 74 3.48 -19.38 2.20
N PRO A 75 3.32 -20.51 1.47
CA PRO A 75 2.17 -21.38 1.66
C PRO A 75 2.01 -21.84 3.12
N GLY A 76 0.86 -21.53 3.69
CA GLY A 76 0.52 -21.90 5.07
C GLY A 76 0.81 -20.82 6.11
N ASP A 77 1.49 -19.73 5.78
CA ASP A 77 1.77 -18.64 6.72
C ASP A 77 0.49 -18.00 7.25
N PRO A 78 0.33 -17.88 8.58
CA PRO A 78 -0.74 -17.13 9.17
C PRO A 78 -0.45 -15.62 9.06
N VAL A 79 -1.40 -14.87 8.52
CA VAL A 79 -1.27 -13.40 8.34
C VAL A 79 -2.45 -12.71 8.99
N LEU A 80 -2.17 -11.76 9.88
CA LEU A 80 -3.21 -10.94 10.48
C LEU A 80 -3.66 -9.86 9.50
N VAL A 81 -4.94 -9.83 9.20
CA VAL A 81 -5.56 -8.82 8.33
C VAL A 81 -6.44 -7.92 9.16
N LEU A 82 -6.01 -6.67 9.38
CA LEU A 82 -6.80 -5.69 10.11
C LEU A 82 -7.89 -5.13 9.18
N ASP A 83 -9.10 -5.58 9.41
CA ASP A 83 -10.28 -5.31 8.57
C ASP A 83 -11.18 -4.27 9.25
N ASN A 84 -11.06 -3.02 8.83
CA ASN A 84 -11.99 -1.95 9.18
C ASN A 84 -12.48 -1.18 7.94
N GLY A 85 -12.54 -1.84 6.80
CA GLY A 85 -13.02 -1.28 5.54
C GLY A 85 -12.71 -2.17 4.35
N VAL A 86 -13.16 -1.72 3.18
CA VAL A 86 -13.06 -2.50 1.92
C VAL A 86 -11.62 -2.84 1.58
N TYR A 87 -10.71 -1.88 1.73
CA TYR A 87 -9.30 -2.11 1.39
C TYR A 87 -8.58 -2.95 2.44
N GLY A 88 -8.92 -2.78 3.72
CA GLY A 88 -8.37 -3.61 4.79
C GLY A 88 -8.71 -5.08 4.55
N ARG A 89 -9.99 -5.39 4.36
CA ARG A 89 -10.46 -6.74 4.06
C ARG A 89 -9.85 -7.32 2.79
N GLY A 90 -9.64 -6.51 1.75
CA GLY A 90 -9.11 -6.94 0.47
C GLY A 90 -7.72 -7.59 0.54
N PHE A 91 -6.92 -7.31 1.58
CA PHE A 91 -5.64 -8.00 1.78
C PHE A 91 -5.79 -9.50 2.01
N ALA A 92 -6.93 -9.98 2.51
CA ALA A 92 -7.18 -11.41 2.69
C ALA A 92 -7.14 -12.17 1.36
N ASP A 93 -7.57 -11.54 0.27
CA ASP A 93 -7.52 -12.13 -1.07
C ASP A 93 -6.08 -12.26 -1.55
N PHE A 94 -5.24 -11.22 -1.37
CA PHE A 94 -3.81 -11.30 -1.73
C PHE A 94 -3.09 -12.38 -0.93
N VAL A 95 -3.28 -12.42 0.38
CA VAL A 95 -2.68 -13.45 1.24
C VAL A 95 -3.08 -14.84 0.79
N SER A 96 -4.37 -15.05 0.51
CA SER A 96 -4.89 -16.34 0.03
C SER A 96 -4.35 -16.73 -1.34
N MET A 97 -4.19 -15.77 -2.25
CA MET A 97 -3.67 -15.98 -3.60
C MET A 97 -2.25 -16.58 -3.59
N TYR A 98 -1.43 -16.17 -2.62
CA TYR A 98 -0.06 -16.67 -2.43
C TYR A 98 0.03 -17.84 -1.43
N GLY A 99 -1.11 -18.44 -1.09
CA GLY A 99 -1.18 -19.66 -0.27
C GLY A 99 -1.09 -19.43 1.23
N GLY A 100 -1.09 -18.19 1.70
CA GLY A 100 -1.16 -17.84 3.11
C GLY A 100 -2.56 -18.09 3.71
N LYS A 101 -2.66 -17.99 5.02
CA LYS A 101 -3.89 -18.15 5.81
C LYS A 101 -4.24 -16.81 6.43
N PRO A 102 -5.12 -16.00 5.80
CA PRO A 102 -5.54 -14.73 6.39
C PRO A 102 -6.40 -14.97 7.64
N VAL A 103 -6.07 -14.29 8.71
CA VAL A 103 -6.87 -14.21 9.94
C VAL A 103 -7.39 -12.79 10.06
N LEU A 104 -8.71 -12.61 9.95
CA LEU A 104 -9.31 -11.29 9.99
C LEU A 104 -9.53 -10.85 11.44
N TYR A 105 -9.00 -9.68 11.77
CA TYR A 105 -9.42 -8.89 12.92
C TYR A 105 -10.38 -7.81 12.42
N SER A 106 -11.69 -8.09 12.48
CA SER A 106 -12.70 -7.22 11.89
C SER A 106 -13.30 -6.29 12.93
N VAL A 107 -13.35 -4.99 12.61
CA VAL A 107 -14.05 -3.96 13.35
C VAL A 107 -15.05 -3.25 12.43
N ASP A 108 -15.98 -2.51 13.04
CA ASP A 108 -16.95 -1.71 12.27
C ASP A 108 -16.18 -0.66 11.44
N GLU A 109 -16.43 -0.62 10.12
CA GLU A 109 -15.83 0.33 9.17
C GLU A 109 -16.09 1.81 9.50
N LYS A 110 -16.98 2.09 10.45
CA LYS A 110 -17.27 3.46 10.93
C LYS A 110 -16.36 3.91 12.07
N ASN A 111 -15.54 3.01 12.59
CA ASN A 111 -14.66 3.29 13.72
C ASN A 111 -13.21 2.99 13.37
N PRO A 112 -12.25 3.81 13.84
CA PRO A 112 -10.83 3.44 13.75
C PRO A 112 -10.58 2.18 14.60
N ILE A 113 -9.49 1.48 14.26
CA ILE A 113 -9.03 0.35 15.08
C ILE A 113 -8.58 0.90 16.44
N ASP A 114 -9.12 0.35 17.52
CA ASP A 114 -8.70 0.68 18.89
C ASP A 114 -7.38 -0.05 19.22
N PRO A 115 -6.27 0.68 19.48
CA PRO A 115 -5.00 0.05 19.80
C PRO A 115 -5.04 -0.83 21.06
N ALA A 116 -5.81 -0.42 22.08
CA ALA A 116 -5.89 -1.18 23.33
C ALA A 116 -6.66 -2.50 23.12
N ALA A 117 -7.71 -2.48 22.31
CA ALA A 117 -8.47 -3.70 21.98
C ALA A 117 -7.64 -4.64 21.08
N LEU A 118 -6.85 -4.10 20.16
CA LEU A 118 -5.94 -4.89 19.34
C LEU A 118 -4.82 -5.51 20.18
N GLU A 119 -4.22 -4.74 21.11
CA GLU A 119 -3.21 -5.25 22.04
C GLU A 119 -3.74 -6.42 22.86
N GLU A 120 -4.95 -6.29 23.39
CA GLU A 120 -5.58 -7.38 24.18
C GLU A 120 -5.82 -8.63 23.33
N TYR A 121 -6.31 -8.46 22.10
CA TYR A 121 -6.48 -9.56 21.15
C TYR A 121 -5.14 -10.27 20.84
N LEU A 122 -4.06 -9.52 20.66
CA LEU A 122 -2.74 -10.07 20.33
C LEU A 122 -2.10 -10.84 21.49
N LYS A 123 -2.54 -10.68 22.75
CA LYS A 123 -2.05 -11.48 23.87
C LYS A 123 -2.42 -12.96 23.74
N GLU A 124 -3.55 -13.25 23.12
CA GLU A 124 -4.03 -14.62 22.91
C GLU A 124 -3.82 -15.11 21.46
N HIS A 125 -3.59 -14.20 20.52
CA HIS A 125 -3.49 -14.45 19.08
C HIS A 125 -2.23 -13.79 18.50
N HIS A 126 -1.07 -14.44 18.58
CA HIS A 126 0.22 -13.78 18.30
C HIS A 126 1.12 -14.48 17.28
N ASP A 127 0.80 -15.66 16.77
CA ASP A 127 1.66 -16.42 15.87
C ASP A 127 1.44 -16.05 14.39
N TYR A 128 1.58 -14.77 14.07
CA TYR A 128 1.45 -14.27 12.70
C TYR A 128 2.80 -13.99 12.06
N LYS A 129 2.94 -14.29 10.76
CA LYS A 129 4.12 -13.96 9.98
C LYS A 129 4.28 -12.43 9.84
N TYR A 130 3.18 -11.76 9.55
CA TYR A 130 3.06 -10.31 9.47
C TYR A 130 1.61 -9.88 9.63
N ALA A 131 1.39 -8.57 9.73
CA ALA A 131 0.05 -7.99 9.72
C ALA A 131 -0.11 -7.00 8.57
N THR A 132 -1.33 -6.86 8.05
CA THR A 132 -1.70 -5.82 7.09
C THR A 132 -2.59 -4.79 7.74
N LEU A 133 -2.34 -3.52 7.45
CA LEU A 133 -3.08 -2.39 7.99
C LEU A 133 -3.23 -1.30 6.93
N VAL A 134 -4.43 -0.80 6.74
CA VAL A 134 -4.72 0.34 5.85
C VAL A 134 -4.70 1.63 6.66
N HIS A 135 -3.81 2.57 6.30
CA HIS A 135 -3.75 3.87 6.96
C HIS A 135 -5.02 4.69 6.72
N CYS A 136 -5.42 4.82 5.44
CA CYS A 136 -6.63 5.53 5.05
C CYS A 136 -7.48 4.66 4.13
N ASP A 137 -8.63 4.21 4.60
CA ASP A 137 -9.60 3.51 3.77
C ASP A 137 -10.45 4.54 3.03
N THR A 138 -10.15 4.76 1.78
CA THR A 138 -10.77 5.83 0.96
C THR A 138 -12.30 5.67 0.82
N PRO A 139 -12.87 4.47 0.65
CA PRO A 139 -14.32 4.29 0.56
C PRO A 139 -15.10 4.73 1.79
N SER A 140 -14.59 4.45 2.98
CA SER A 140 -15.22 4.83 4.25
C SER A 140 -14.77 6.21 4.75
N GLY A 141 -13.62 6.70 4.26
CA GLY A 141 -12.97 7.90 4.78
C GLY A 141 -12.29 7.69 6.14
N MET A 142 -12.12 6.43 6.56
CA MET A 142 -11.52 6.09 7.84
C MET A 142 -9.99 6.29 7.80
N LEU A 143 -9.48 6.93 8.84
CA LEU A 143 -8.04 7.11 9.07
C LEU A 143 -7.64 6.37 10.35
N ASN A 144 -6.73 5.41 10.23
CA ASN A 144 -6.17 4.69 11.37
C ASN A 144 -4.91 5.39 11.88
N ASP A 145 -4.71 5.39 13.20
CA ASP A 145 -3.49 5.87 13.84
C ASP A 145 -2.40 4.78 13.76
N ILE A 146 -1.62 4.84 12.68
CA ILE A 146 -0.55 3.86 12.43
C ILE A 146 0.49 3.87 13.54
N SER A 147 0.81 5.05 14.11
CA SER A 147 1.82 5.16 15.15
C SER A 147 1.40 4.48 16.46
N ALA A 148 0.10 4.43 16.74
CA ALA A 148 -0.43 3.76 17.91
C ALA A 148 -0.64 2.25 17.70
N LEU A 149 -0.75 1.79 16.42
CA LEU A 149 -1.03 0.41 16.05
C LEU A 149 0.24 -0.41 15.74
N CYS A 150 1.38 0.24 15.50
CA CYS A 150 2.69 -0.38 15.24
C CYS A 150 3.65 -0.19 16.40
#